data_55fd5ee2b8bd0a9566a2285d7a999539
#
_entry.id   55fd5ee2b8bd0a9566a2285d7a999539
#
_cell.length_a   1.000
_cell.length_b   1.000
_cell.length_c   1.000
_cell.angle_alpha   90.00
_cell.angle_beta   90.00
_cell.angle_gamma   90.00
#
_symmetry.space_group_name_H-M   'P 1'
#
loop_
_entity.id
_entity.type
_entity.pdbx_description
1 polymer ?
#
loop_
_entity_poly.entity_id
_entity_poly.type
_entity_poly.pdbx_seq_one_letter_code
_entity_poly.pdbx_strand_id
1 'polypeptide(L)'
;PLLKMRPERRGKGIWRCHIEASKPYRQVWKYVREWVTPYDASIFSLPEFAQPLPHPQYIIPPSIDPLSEKNCPLPDYEIKNVFSEFNLDPQLPLITQVSRYDRFKDPVGVIEAYKLASKLTPLQRVLAGGGASDDPEGEAVLNEVKQASNGAPNIHVLLLPADANRTINALQRASDIILQKSIREGSGLTVSEGMWKGKPVIGGDTGGIRLQVIDHYTGFLVRTPEGAALRTRYLLHRRDKLEEMGMRAKRFVRENFLITRHLREYLTLMLGLTNENLERINVGTV
;
A
#
# COMPACT_ATOMS: atom_id res chain seq x y z
N PRO A 1 -12.95 5.10 -21.29
CA PRO A 1 -11.75 5.81 -21.70
C PRO A 1 -12.06 7.11 -22.44
N LEU A 2 -11.41 8.18 -22.01
CA LEU A 2 -11.70 9.56 -22.46
C LEU A 2 -11.45 9.77 -23.96
N LEU A 3 -10.61 8.96 -24.61
CA LEU A 3 -10.32 9.07 -26.03
C LEU A 3 -11.55 8.94 -26.94
N LYS A 4 -12.50 8.07 -26.59
CA LYS A 4 -13.73 7.94 -27.38
C LYS A 4 -14.63 9.16 -27.25
N MET A 5 -14.51 9.89 -26.12
CA MET A 5 -15.28 11.11 -25.86
C MET A 5 -14.64 12.36 -26.46
N ARG A 6 -13.39 12.27 -26.97
CA ARG A 6 -12.66 13.35 -27.63
C ARG A 6 -11.95 12.82 -28.89
N PRO A 7 -12.69 12.48 -29.95
CA PRO A 7 -12.10 12.00 -31.20
C PRO A 7 -11.18 13.05 -31.88
N GLU A 8 -11.43 14.33 -31.66
CA GLU A 8 -10.66 15.46 -32.22
C GLU A 8 -9.54 15.94 -31.29
N ARG A 9 -8.94 15.05 -30.51
CA ARG A 9 -7.85 15.44 -29.61
C ARG A 9 -6.66 16.03 -30.36
N ARG A 10 -6.10 17.09 -29.79
CA ARG A 10 -4.78 17.61 -30.14
C ARG A 10 -3.74 17.08 -29.15
N GLY A 11 -2.66 16.46 -29.66
CA GLY A 11 -1.56 15.94 -28.83
C GLY A 11 -1.63 14.46 -28.50
N LYS A 12 -0.63 13.96 -27.81
CA LYS A 12 -0.45 12.55 -27.45
C LYS A 12 -1.36 12.14 -26.28
N GLY A 13 -1.90 10.94 -26.34
CA GLY A 13 -2.74 10.37 -25.29
C GLY A 13 -2.01 9.26 -24.53
N ILE A 14 -2.01 9.33 -23.22
CA ILE A 14 -1.43 8.31 -22.34
C ILE A 14 -2.55 7.64 -21.55
N TRP A 15 -2.61 6.32 -21.57
CA TRP A 15 -3.50 5.56 -20.71
C TRP A 15 -2.77 5.05 -19.48
N ARG A 16 -3.36 5.25 -18.29
CA ARG A 16 -2.81 4.75 -17.03
C ARG A 16 -3.67 3.61 -16.49
N CYS A 17 -3.06 2.44 -16.24
CA CYS A 17 -3.67 1.33 -15.51
C CYS A 17 -3.39 1.47 -14.02
N HIS A 18 -4.45 1.60 -13.19
CA HIS A 18 -4.35 1.72 -11.75
C HIS A 18 -4.64 0.43 -10.99
N ILE A 19 -5.10 -0.61 -11.68
CA ILE A 19 -5.49 -1.87 -11.08
C ILE A 19 -4.40 -2.94 -11.23
N GLU A 20 -4.50 -3.98 -10.43
CA GLU A 20 -3.75 -5.19 -10.59
C GLU A 20 -4.26 -5.93 -11.86
N ALA A 21 -3.42 -6.06 -12.84
CA ALA A 21 -3.75 -6.59 -14.16
C ALA A 21 -2.84 -7.76 -14.59
N SER A 22 -2.19 -8.45 -13.64
CA SER A 22 -1.31 -9.59 -13.97
C SER A 22 -2.07 -10.78 -14.58
N LYS A 23 -3.32 -11.00 -14.15
CA LYS A 23 -4.20 -12.05 -14.65
C LYS A 23 -5.62 -11.50 -14.86
N PRO A 24 -5.82 -10.64 -15.89
CA PRO A 24 -7.11 -10.03 -16.11
C PRO A 24 -8.11 -11.07 -16.61
N TYR A 25 -9.39 -10.89 -16.26
CA TYR A 25 -10.45 -11.72 -16.85
C TYR A 25 -10.53 -11.46 -18.36
N ARG A 26 -10.35 -12.51 -19.15
CA ARG A 26 -10.13 -12.42 -20.62
C ARG A 26 -11.18 -11.59 -21.37
N GLN A 27 -12.46 -11.76 -21.02
CA GLN A 27 -13.55 -11.04 -21.71
C GLN A 27 -13.50 -9.55 -21.37
N VAL A 28 -13.28 -9.20 -20.10
CA VAL A 28 -13.15 -7.81 -19.66
C VAL A 28 -11.91 -7.17 -20.30
N TRP A 29 -10.78 -7.89 -20.32
CA TRP A 29 -9.58 -7.36 -20.95
C TRP A 29 -9.75 -7.16 -22.45
N LYS A 30 -10.41 -8.09 -23.16
CA LYS A 30 -10.71 -7.91 -24.59
C LYS A 30 -11.49 -6.62 -24.84
N TYR A 31 -12.51 -6.37 -24.05
CA TYR A 31 -13.28 -5.13 -24.12
C TYR A 31 -12.44 -3.89 -23.80
N VAL A 32 -11.68 -3.89 -22.70
CA VAL A 32 -10.82 -2.75 -22.29
C VAL A 32 -9.76 -2.47 -23.36
N ARG A 33 -9.16 -3.51 -23.94
CA ARG A 33 -8.12 -3.41 -24.96
C ARG A 33 -8.58 -2.62 -26.18
N GLU A 34 -9.79 -2.80 -26.65
CA GLU A 34 -10.36 -2.04 -27.79
C GLU A 34 -10.34 -0.52 -27.53
N TRP A 35 -10.53 -0.12 -26.26
CA TRP A 35 -10.53 1.28 -25.85
C TRP A 35 -9.13 1.84 -25.58
N VAL A 36 -8.19 0.99 -25.24
CA VAL A 36 -6.82 1.38 -24.90
C VAL A 36 -5.91 1.39 -26.13
N THR A 37 -6.15 0.52 -27.09
CA THR A 37 -5.36 0.42 -28.34
C THR A 37 -5.11 1.76 -29.04
N PRO A 38 -6.05 2.72 -29.10
CA PRO A 38 -5.82 4.00 -29.79
C PRO A 38 -4.96 5.02 -29.05
N TYR A 39 -4.46 4.70 -27.85
CA TYR A 39 -3.55 5.59 -27.11
C TYR A 39 -2.14 5.55 -27.71
N ASP A 40 -1.34 6.60 -27.48
CA ASP A 40 0.05 6.65 -27.93
C ASP A 40 1.02 5.94 -26.98
N ALA A 41 0.61 5.79 -25.70
CA ALA A 41 1.39 5.09 -24.69
C ALA A 41 0.49 4.58 -23.57
N SER A 42 1.00 3.60 -22.81
CA SER A 42 0.40 3.12 -21.57
C SER A 42 1.37 3.17 -20.43
N ILE A 43 0.83 3.36 -19.21
CA ILE A 43 1.59 3.30 -17.96
C ILE A 43 1.01 2.20 -17.09
N PHE A 44 1.87 1.32 -16.57
CA PHE A 44 1.54 0.32 -15.56
C PHE A 44 2.35 0.54 -14.28
N SER A 45 1.87 0.03 -13.16
CA SER A 45 2.57 0.15 -11.88
C SER A 45 3.71 -0.86 -11.73
N LEU A 46 3.60 -2.01 -12.41
CA LEU A 46 4.57 -3.11 -12.40
C LEU A 46 4.67 -3.74 -13.78
N PRO A 47 5.84 -4.31 -14.13
CA PRO A 47 6.00 -5.06 -15.39
C PRO A 47 5.01 -6.21 -15.51
N GLU A 48 4.72 -6.90 -14.42
CA GLU A 48 3.77 -8.04 -14.36
C GLU A 48 2.32 -7.64 -14.70
N PHE A 49 1.99 -6.35 -14.62
CA PHE A 49 0.66 -5.82 -14.98
C PHE A 49 0.58 -5.41 -16.45
N ALA A 50 1.71 -5.28 -17.12
CA ALA A 50 1.74 -4.92 -18.53
C ALA A 50 1.04 -5.99 -19.37
N GLN A 51 0.26 -5.55 -20.34
CA GLN A 51 -0.52 -6.40 -21.22
C GLN A 51 -0.14 -6.15 -22.69
N PRO A 52 -0.25 -7.12 -23.59
CA PRO A 52 0.07 -6.92 -25.00
C PRO A 52 -0.77 -5.79 -25.62
N LEU A 53 -0.12 -4.67 -25.95
CA LEU A 53 -0.68 -3.47 -26.60
C LEU A 53 0.23 -3.05 -27.75
N PRO A 54 -0.32 -2.39 -28.80
CA PRO A 54 0.44 -2.04 -29.99
C PRO A 54 1.32 -0.79 -29.87
N HIS A 55 1.34 -0.15 -28.70
CA HIS A 55 2.07 1.08 -28.41
C HIS A 55 3.06 0.89 -27.25
N PRO A 56 4.03 1.81 -27.05
CA PRO A 56 4.98 1.76 -25.96
C PRO A 56 4.33 1.71 -24.58
N GLN A 57 4.91 0.92 -23.68
CA GLN A 57 4.45 0.73 -22.31
C GLN A 57 5.54 1.14 -21.33
N TYR A 58 5.16 1.93 -20.33
CA TYR A 58 6.06 2.46 -19.33
C TYR A 58 5.69 1.95 -17.95
N ILE A 59 6.69 1.69 -17.12
CA ILE A 59 6.49 1.27 -15.75
C ILE A 59 6.76 2.46 -14.84
N ILE A 60 5.70 3.02 -14.27
CA ILE A 60 5.78 4.12 -13.33
C ILE A 60 4.97 3.73 -12.09
N PRO A 61 5.64 3.32 -11.00
CA PRO A 61 4.96 2.98 -9.76
C PRO A 61 4.24 4.19 -9.17
N PRO A 62 3.13 4.01 -8.45
CA PRO A 62 2.49 5.09 -7.72
C PRO A 62 3.40 5.62 -6.59
N SER A 63 3.00 6.75 -6.04
CA SER A 63 3.76 7.48 -5.02
C SER A 63 2.83 8.04 -3.95
N ILE A 64 3.42 8.45 -2.84
CA ILE A 64 2.73 9.18 -1.77
C ILE A 64 3.14 10.65 -1.78
N ASP A 65 2.22 11.51 -1.35
CA ASP A 65 2.52 12.91 -1.04
C ASP A 65 2.90 13.04 0.44
N PRO A 66 4.17 13.42 0.75
CA PRO A 66 4.64 13.55 2.12
C PRO A 66 3.98 14.71 2.88
N LEU A 67 3.33 15.65 2.17
CA LEU A 67 2.68 16.83 2.75
C LEU A 67 1.17 16.62 2.96
N SER A 68 0.60 15.54 2.44
CA SER A 68 -0.81 15.21 2.64
C SER A 68 -1.12 14.93 4.12
N GLU A 69 -2.38 15.09 4.53
CA GLU A 69 -2.83 14.77 5.88
C GLU A 69 -2.48 13.34 6.34
N LYS A 70 -2.44 12.38 5.41
CA LYS A 70 -2.00 11.01 5.68
C LYS A 70 -0.53 10.87 6.03
N ASN A 71 0.32 11.82 5.63
CA ASN A 71 1.77 11.62 5.66
C ASN A 71 2.55 12.76 6.33
N CYS A 72 1.97 13.96 6.46
CA CYS A 72 2.61 15.10 7.10
C CYS A 72 3.00 14.78 8.56
N PRO A 73 4.02 15.47 9.10
CA PRO A 73 4.34 15.38 10.52
C PRO A 73 3.12 15.71 11.38
N LEU A 74 2.96 15.00 12.49
CA LEU A 74 1.92 15.26 13.48
C LEU A 74 2.57 15.63 14.81
N PRO A 75 1.94 16.52 15.61
CA PRO A 75 2.33 16.75 16.99
C PRO A 75 2.22 15.48 17.83
N ASP A 76 3.09 15.32 18.82
CA ASP A 76 3.13 14.12 19.67
C ASP A 76 1.81 13.85 20.40
N TYR A 77 1.08 14.90 20.79
CA TYR A 77 -0.20 14.73 21.45
C TYR A 77 -1.24 14.06 20.57
N GLU A 78 -1.26 14.34 19.24
CA GLU A 78 -2.18 13.68 18.32
C GLU A 78 -1.84 12.19 18.14
N ILE A 79 -0.54 11.88 18.10
CA ILE A 79 -0.09 10.48 18.02
C ILE A 79 -0.47 9.72 19.30
N LYS A 80 -0.34 10.36 20.45
CA LYS A 80 -0.70 9.75 21.74
C LYS A 80 -2.21 9.63 21.94
N ASN A 81 -2.99 10.55 21.41
CA ASN A 81 -4.45 10.54 21.56
C ASN A 81 -5.11 9.28 20.99
N VAL A 82 -4.52 8.60 19.99
CA VAL A 82 -5.09 7.38 19.43
C VAL A 82 -5.21 6.27 20.50
N PHE A 83 -4.35 6.26 21.52
CA PHE A 83 -4.41 5.27 22.58
C PHE A 83 -5.68 5.44 23.43
N SER A 84 -6.02 6.66 23.80
CA SER A 84 -7.26 6.95 24.54
C SER A 84 -8.51 6.87 23.66
N GLU A 85 -8.43 7.38 22.42
CA GLU A 85 -9.55 7.40 21.49
C GLU A 85 -10.03 5.99 21.10
N PHE A 86 -9.10 5.05 20.90
CA PHE A 86 -9.42 3.68 20.50
C PHE A 86 -9.25 2.65 21.61
N ASN A 87 -9.13 3.11 22.85
CA ASN A 87 -8.94 2.23 24.04
C ASN A 87 -7.77 1.25 23.86
N LEU A 88 -6.63 1.76 23.37
CA LEU A 88 -5.39 1.00 23.20
C LEU A 88 -4.52 1.11 24.44
N ASP A 89 -3.79 0.04 24.77
CA ASP A 89 -2.85 0.03 25.88
C ASP A 89 -1.49 0.61 25.44
N PRO A 90 -1.04 1.75 25.99
CA PRO A 90 0.26 2.34 25.62
C PRO A 90 1.47 1.51 26.07
N GLN A 91 1.28 0.49 26.91
CA GLN A 91 2.35 -0.41 27.35
C GLN A 91 2.56 -1.60 26.41
N LEU A 92 1.60 -1.90 25.56
CA LEU A 92 1.69 -3.00 24.61
C LEU A 92 2.19 -2.55 23.24
N PRO A 93 3.10 -3.30 22.61
CA PRO A 93 3.47 -3.06 21.22
C PRO A 93 2.25 -3.04 20.31
N LEU A 94 2.18 -2.05 19.42
CA LEU A 94 1.06 -1.84 18.52
C LEU A 94 1.40 -2.29 17.11
N ILE A 95 0.61 -3.21 16.58
CA ILE A 95 0.70 -3.65 15.18
C ILE A 95 -0.55 -3.19 14.44
N THR A 96 -0.40 -2.47 13.34
CA THR A 96 -1.54 -1.91 12.61
C THR A 96 -1.60 -2.40 11.17
N GLN A 97 -2.80 -2.75 10.71
CA GLN A 97 -3.15 -2.86 9.31
C GLN A 97 -4.11 -1.72 8.95
N VAL A 98 -3.82 -1.02 7.86
CA VAL A 98 -4.71 -0.02 7.28
C VAL A 98 -5.15 -0.50 5.91
N SER A 99 -6.42 -0.87 5.76
CA SER A 99 -6.96 -1.33 4.48
C SER A 99 -8.48 -1.32 4.49
N ARG A 100 -9.11 -1.34 3.31
CA ARG A 100 -10.52 -1.74 3.23
C ARG A 100 -10.70 -3.16 3.75
N TYR A 101 -11.89 -3.48 4.24
CA TYR A 101 -12.27 -4.85 4.59
C TYR A 101 -12.61 -5.61 3.29
N ASP A 102 -11.61 -6.26 2.74
CA ASP A 102 -11.60 -6.89 1.41
C ASP A 102 -10.78 -8.18 1.52
N ARG A 103 -11.22 -9.26 0.89
CA ARG A 103 -10.57 -10.58 0.96
C ARG A 103 -9.12 -10.55 0.51
N PHE A 104 -8.80 -9.70 -0.48
CA PHE A 104 -7.43 -9.59 -0.98
C PHE A 104 -6.46 -8.96 0.03
N LYS A 105 -6.98 -8.26 1.04
CA LYS A 105 -6.18 -7.70 2.14
C LYS A 105 -5.93 -8.70 3.27
N ASP A 106 -6.60 -9.86 3.20
CA ASP A 106 -6.46 -10.99 4.12
C ASP A 106 -6.55 -10.60 5.62
N PRO A 107 -7.59 -9.86 6.03
CA PRO A 107 -7.69 -9.41 7.41
C PRO A 107 -7.86 -10.57 8.40
N VAL A 108 -8.49 -11.67 7.98
CA VAL A 108 -8.65 -12.88 8.81
C VAL A 108 -7.29 -13.55 9.05
N GLY A 109 -6.47 -13.73 7.99
CA GLY A 109 -5.11 -14.27 8.14
C GLY A 109 -4.19 -13.36 8.97
N VAL A 110 -4.46 -12.05 8.99
CA VAL A 110 -3.79 -11.11 9.89
C VAL A 110 -4.19 -11.32 11.35
N ILE A 111 -5.47 -11.60 11.65
CA ILE A 111 -5.93 -11.98 12.99
C ILE A 111 -5.30 -13.31 13.42
N GLU A 112 -5.19 -14.26 12.52
CA GLU A 112 -4.54 -15.55 12.76
C GLU A 112 -3.06 -15.36 13.11
N ALA A 113 -2.34 -14.52 12.37
CA ALA A 113 -0.96 -14.15 12.68
C ALA A 113 -0.84 -13.50 14.07
N TYR A 114 -1.77 -12.63 14.45
CA TYR A 114 -1.84 -12.06 15.80
C TYR A 114 -2.01 -13.16 16.87
N LYS A 115 -3.01 -14.04 16.71
CA LYS A 115 -3.27 -15.12 17.66
C LYS A 115 -2.06 -16.04 17.85
N LEU A 116 -1.30 -16.29 16.79
CA LEU A 116 -0.06 -17.06 16.86
C LEU A 116 1.07 -16.29 17.59
N ALA A 117 1.22 -15.00 17.30
CA ALA A 117 2.26 -14.18 17.92
C ALA A 117 1.98 -13.93 19.42
N SER A 118 0.72 -13.64 19.76
CA SER A 118 0.30 -13.28 21.13
C SER A 118 0.43 -14.41 22.15
N LYS A 119 0.52 -15.66 21.71
CA LYS A 119 0.79 -16.80 22.60
C LYS A 119 2.13 -16.69 23.35
N LEU A 120 3.09 -15.98 22.78
CA LEU A 120 4.46 -15.93 23.27
C LEU A 120 5.01 -14.50 23.46
N THR A 121 4.26 -13.48 23.00
CA THR A 121 4.68 -12.07 23.07
C THR A 121 3.46 -11.21 23.30
N PRO A 122 3.37 -10.48 24.41
CA PRO A 122 2.29 -9.52 24.63
C PRO A 122 2.31 -8.45 23.54
N LEU A 123 1.17 -8.21 22.87
CA LEU A 123 0.99 -7.19 21.84
C LEU A 123 -0.49 -6.88 21.64
N GLN A 124 -0.76 -5.78 21.00
CA GLN A 124 -2.09 -5.41 20.55
C GLN A 124 -2.16 -5.19 19.05
N ARG A 125 -3.34 -5.30 18.49
CA ARG A 125 -3.59 -5.24 17.05
C ARG A 125 -4.71 -4.29 16.71
N VAL A 126 -4.46 -3.40 15.76
CA VAL A 126 -5.47 -2.58 15.12
C VAL A 126 -5.65 -3.00 13.66
N LEU A 127 -6.89 -3.28 13.28
CA LEU A 127 -7.33 -3.33 11.89
C LEU A 127 -8.18 -2.07 11.67
N ALA A 128 -7.66 -1.13 10.88
CA ALA A 128 -8.31 0.14 10.62
C ALA A 128 -8.69 0.26 9.13
N GLY A 129 -9.95 0.54 8.86
CA GLY A 129 -10.40 0.70 7.48
C GLY A 129 -11.80 1.26 7.36
N GLY A 130 -12.14 1.70 6.16
CA GLY A 130 -13.49 2.11 5.80
C GLY A 130 -14.32 0.91 5.32
N GLY A 131 -15.62 0.92 5.64
CA GLY A 131 -16.60 0.15 4.90
C GLY A 131 -16.99 0.92 3.64
N ALA A 132 -17.14 0.24 2.51
CA ALA A 132 -17.89 0.78 1.39
C ALA A 132 -19.36 0.42 1.64
N SER A 133 -20.20 1.41 1.86
CA SER A 133 -21.64 1.22 2.15
C SER A 133 -22.41 0.58 0.98
N ASP A 134 -21.78 0.49 -0.17
CA ASP A 134 -22.28 -0.07 -1.43
C ASP A 134 -21.58 -1.36 -1.87
N ASP A 135 -20.69 -1.92 -1.01
CA ASP A 135 -19.94 -3.13 -1.27
C ASP A 135 -20.40 -4.31 -0.37
N PRO A 136 -21.31 -5.16 -0.86
CA PRO A 136 -21.80 -6.32 -0.09
C PRO A 136 -20.66 -7.30 0.31
N GLU A 137 -19.61 -7.40 -0.48
CA GLU A 137 -18.44 -8.22 -0.15
C GLU A 137 -17.69 -7.63 1.05
N GLY A 138 -17.54 -6.31 1.10
CA GLY A 138 -16.89 -5.62 2.23
C GLY A 138 -17.61 -5.85 3.56
N GLU A 139 -18.95 -5.86 3.57
CA GLU A 139 -19.74 -6.16 4.76
C GLU A 139 -19.57 -7.61 5.21
N ALA A 140 -19.59 -8.55 4.28
CA ALA A 140 -19.36 -9.97 4.58
C ALA A 140 -17.97 -10.20 5.19
N VAL A 141 -16.93 -9.61 4.62
CA VAL A 141 -15.56 -9.69 5.15
C VAL A 141 -15.45 -9.03 6.53
N LEU A 142 -16.10 -7.90 6.76
CA LEU A 142 -16.12 -7.27 8.09
C LEU A 142 -16.76 -8.17 9.14
N ASN A 143 -17.83 -8.87 8.80
CA ASN A 143 -18.47 -9.83 9.70
C ASN A 143 -17.56 -11.02 10.01
N GLU A 144 -16.85 -11.56 9.01
CA GLU A 144 -15.83 -12.59 9.21
C GLU A 144 -14.69 -12.09 10.15
N VAL A 145 -14.24 -10.85 9.96
CA VAL A 145 -13.23 -10.21 10.82
C VAL A 145 -13.72 -10.10 12.27
N LYS A 146 -14.96 -9.63 12.49
CA LYS A 146 -15.56 -9.56 13.82
C LYS A 146 -15.67 -10.93 14.48
N GLN A 147 -16.10 -11.96 13.73
CA GLN A 147 -16.15 -13.33 14.23
C GLN A 147 -14.75 -13.87 14.55
N ALA A 148 -13.78 -13.67 13.68
CA ALA A 148 -12.41 -14.11 13.89
C ALA A 148 -11.73 -13.39 15.08
N SER A 149 -12.09 -12.14 15.35
CA SER A 149 -11.58 -11.38 16.50
C SER A 149 -12.29 -11.68 17.81
N ASN A 150 -13.44 -12.34 17.78
CA ASN A 150 -14.22 -12.61 18.98
C ASN A 150 -13.43 -13.44 20.02
N GLY A 151 -13.45 -12.99 21.28
CA GLY A 151 -12.72 -13.62 22.38
C GLY A 151 -11.19 -13.47 22.33
N ALA A 152 -10.63 -12.76 21.34
CA ALA A 152 -9.22 -12.46 21.30
C ALA A 152 -8.96 -11.09 21.98
N PRO A 153 -8.20 -11.05 23.07
CA PRO A 153 -7.90 -9.80 23.74
C PRO A 153 -7.02 -8.92 22.85
N ASN A 154 -7.14 -7.61 23.00
CA ASN A 154 -6.29 -6.63 22.35
C ASN A 154 -6.34 -6.65 20.80
N ILE A 155 -7.45 -7.09 20.18
CA ILE A 155 -7.76 -6.88 18.78
C ILE A 155 -8.81 -5.78 18.67
N HIS A 156 -8.47 -4.70 17.97
CA HIS A 156 -9.33 -3.55 17.75
C HIS A 156 -9.69 -3.45 16.27
N VAL A 157 -10.97 -3.58 15.96
CA VAL A 157 -11.51 -3.46 14.58
C VAL A 157 -12.16 -2.09 14.45
N LEU A 158 -11.52 -1.19 13.71
CA LEU A 158 -11.93 0.19 13.59
C LEU A 158 -12.56 0.44 12.23
N LEU A 159 -13.82 0.89 12.23
CA LEU A 159 -14.49 1.43 11.05
C LEU A 159 -14.26 2.93 11.02
N LEU A 160 -13.42 3.37 10.11
CA LEU A 160 -13.07 4.77 9.95
C LEU A 160 -13.80 5.37 8.75
N PRO A 161 -14.20 6.64 8.81
CA PRO A 161 -14.75 7.35 7.66
C PRO A 161 -13.69 7.51 6.56
N ALA A 162 -14.14 7.74 5.32
CA ALA A 162 -13.27 7.80 4.15
C ALA A 162 -12.23 8.94 4.21
N ASP A 163 -12.53 9.99 4.95
CA ASP A 163 -11.70 11.18 5.17
C ASP A 163 -10.84 11.12 6.44
N ALA A 164 -10.80 10.00 7.16
CA ALA A 164 -10.00 9.81 8.39
C ALA A 164 -8.48 9.80 8.15
N ASN A 165 -8.01 10.64 7.24
CA ASN A 165 -6.60 10.68 6.82
C ASN A 165 -5.65 10.95 7.99
N ARG A 166 -6.01 11.90 8.84
CA ARG A 166 -5.21 12.32 9.98
C ARG A 166 -5.16 11.25 11.08
N THR A 167 -6.30 10.58 11.33
CA THR A 167 -6.38 9.45 12.26
C THR A 167 -5.53 8.27 11.78
N ILE A 168 -5.59 7.93 10.48
CA ILE A 168 -4.74 6.89 9.88
C ILE A 168 -3.25 7.24 10.03
N ASN A 169 -2.89 8.52 9.80
CA ASN A 169 -1.52 8.99 9.97
C ASN A 169 -1.06 8.79 11.43
N ALA A 170 -1.88 9.17 12.40
CA ALA A 170 -1.57 9.02 13.82
C ALA A 170 -1.44 7.55 14.24
N LEU A 171 -2.36 6.68 13.82
CA LEU A 171 -2.31 5.24 14.08
C LEU A 171 -1.04 4.60 13.52
N GLN A 172 -0.66 4.94 12.28
CA GLN A 172 0.58 4.42 11.68
C GLN A 172 1.83 4.94 12.42
N ARG A 173 1.81 6.19 12.92
CA ARG A 173 2.92 6.73 13.72
C ARG A 173 3.01 6.12 15.10
N ALA A 174 1.88 5.82 15.73
CA ALA A 174 1.82 5.16 17.03
C ALA A 174 2.26 3.69 16.98
N SER A 175 2.18 3.06 15.80
CA SER A 175 2.49 1.64 15.62
C SER A 175 3.99 1.35 15.75
N ASP A 176 4.33 0.16 16.21
CA ASP A 176 5.67 -0.41 16.14
C ASP A 176 5.92 -1.04 14.77
N ILE A 177 4.93 -1.75 14.23
CA ILE A 177 5.01 -2.49 12.97
C ILE A 177 3.74 -2.25 12.16
N ILE A 178 3.89 -2.07 10.86
CA ILE A 178 2.78 -2.12 9.90
C ILE A 178 2.73 -3.52 9.30
N LEU A 179 1.57 -4.17 9.41
CA LEU A 179 1.36 -5.50 8.82
C LEU A 179 0.34 -5.42 7.70
N GLN A 180 0.78 -5.53 6.46
CA GLN A 180 -0.05 -5.50 5.26
C GLN A 180 0.09 -6.83 4.51
N LYS A 181 -0.51 -7.90 5.06
CA LYS A 181 -0.41 -9.25 4.53
C LYS A 181 -1.44 -9.51 3.42
N SER A 182 -1.47 -8.64 2.40
CA SER A 182 -2.34 -8.87 1.25
C SER A 182 -1.94 -10.14 0.50
N ILE A 183 -2.93 -10.87 -0.02
CA ILE A 183 -2.73 -12.01 -0.93
C ILE A 183 -2.76 -11.56 -2.39
N ARG A 184 -3.36 -10.40 -2.66
CA ARG A 184 -3.35 -9.72 -3.94
C ARG A 184 -3.31 -8.21 -3.73
N GLU A 185 -2.41 -7.52 -4.43
CA GLU A 185 -2.22 -6.09 -4.23
C GLU A 185 -1.79 -5.40 -5.52
N GLY A 186 -2.48 -4.32 -5.87
CA GLY A 186 -2.09 -3.47 -7.00
C GLY A 186 -0.84 -2.66 -6.66
N SER A 187 -0.96 -1.76 -5.72
CA SER A 187 0.12 -0.84 -5.33
C SER A 187 0.49 -0.94 -3.86
N GLY A 188 -0.51 -0.97 -2.96
CA GLY A 188 -0.27 -1.02 -1.52
C GLY A 188 0.30 0.28 -0.96
N LEU A 189 -0.31 1.43 -1.26
CA LEU A 189 0.19 2.74 -0.79
C LEU A 189 0.35 2.81 0.73
N THR A 190 -0.48 2.11 1.48
CA THR A 190 -0.37 2.00 2.94
C THR A 190 0.98 1.46 3.42
N VAL A 191 1.65 0.64 2.59
CA VAL A 191 3.03 0.18 2.82
C VAL A 191 4.00 1.36 2.76
N SER A 192 4.01 2.12 1.65
CA SER A 192 4.84 3.33 1.53
C SER A 192 4.51 4.36 2.63
N GLU A 193 3.24 4.54 2.98
CA GLU A 193 2.81 5.43 4.05
C GLU A 193 3.38 5.02 5.42
N GLY A 194 3.35 3.74 5.76
CA GLY A 194 3.95 3.21 6.99
C GLY A 194 5.48 3.33 7.01
N MET A 195 6.12 2.95 5.91
CA MET A 195 7.57 3.06 5.74
C MET A 195 8.05 4.52 5.81
N TRP A 196 7.29 5.47 5.25
CA TRP A 196 7.58 6.92 5.34
C TRP A 196 7.61 7.42 6.79
N LYS A 197 6.82 6.82 7.65
CA LYS A 197 6.78 7.09 9.09
C LYS A 197 7.90 6.40 9.89
N GLY A 198 8.79 5.72 9.19
CA GLY A 198 9.92 5.00 9.81
C GLY A 198 9.49 3.68 10.47
N LYS A 199 8.39 3.08 10.03
CA LYS A 199 7.92 1.81 10.55
C LYS A 199 8.36 0.66 9.63
N PRO A 200 8.92 -0.43 10.16
CA PRO A 200 9.14 -1.62 9.37
C PRO A 200 7.81 -2.21 8.94
N VAL A 201 7.76 -2.76 7.74
CA VAL A 201 6.57 -3.38 7.19
C VAL A 201 6.76 -4.89 7.09
N ILE A 202 5.77 -5.65 7.59
CA ILE A 202 5.62 -7.06 7.26
C ILE A 202 4.52 -7.13 6.19
N GLY A 203 4.91 -7.35 4.95
CA GLY A 203 4.03 -7.31 3.79
C GLY A 203 3.78 -8.69 3.18
N GLY A 204 2.62 -8.86 2.52
CA GLY A 204 2.38 -10.04 1.68
C GLY A 204 3.33 -10.07 0.49
N ASP A 205 3.85 -11.25 0.15
CA ASP A 205 4.73 -11.45 -1.00
C ASP A 205 3.92 -11.41 -2.31
N THR A 206 3.39 -10.22 -2.65
CA THR A 206 2.51 -10.03 -3.81
C THR A 206 2.56 -8.62 -4.37
N GLY A 207 2.36 -8.49 -5.67
CA GLY A 207 2.14 -7.25 -6.41
C GLY A 207 3.03 -6.08 -5.98
N GLY A 208 2.45 -4.91 -5.82
CA GLY A 208 3.17 -3.69 -5.46
C GLY A 208 3.87 -3.69 -4.09
N ILE A 209 3.53 -4.61 -3.19
CA ILE A 209 4.25 -4.76 -1.91
C ILE A 209 5.69 -5.22 -2.15
N ARG A 210 5.92 -6.16 -3.09
CA ARG A 210 7.27 -6.61 -3.48
C ARG A 210 8.17 -5.49 -3.98
N LEU A 211 7.58 -4.47 -4.60
CA LEU A 211 8.32 -3.33 -5.10
C LEU A 211 8.77 -2.40 -3.97
N GLN A 212 8.00 -2.34 -2.90
CA GLN A 212 8.19 -1.41 -1.79
C GLN A 212 9.00 -2.02 -0.65
N VAL A 213 8.85 -3.32 -0.39
CA VAL A 213 9.53 -4.00 0.70
C VAL A 213 10.71 -4.80 0.15
N ILE A 214 11.93 -4.39 0.50
CA ILE A 214 13.15 -5.19 0.30
C ILE A 214 13.25 -6.14 1.48
N ASP A 215 13.02 -7.44 1.20
CA ASP A 215 12.96 -8.48 2.23
C ASP A 215 14.25 -8.51 3.07
N HIS A 216 14.11 -8.63 4.39
CA HIS A 216 15.17 -8.57 5.40
C HIS A 216 15.93 -7.23 5.50
N TYR A 217 15.60 -6.22 4.69
CA TYR A 217 16.31 -4.94 4.68
C TYR A 217 15.43 -3.76 5.12
N THR A 218 14.27 -3.55 4.45
CA THR A 218 13.31 -2.49 4.78
C THR A 218 12.06 -3.03 5.46
N GLY A 219 11.91 -4.35 5.51
CA GLY A 219 10.76 -5.05 6.06
C GLY A 219 10.90 -6.56 5.83
N PHE A 220 9.78 -7.26 5.92
CA PHE A 220 9.73 -8.69 5.62
C PHE A 220 8.59 -8.98 4.63
N LEU A 221 8.86 -9.90 3.69
CA LEU A 221 7.84 -10.48 2.82
C LEU A 221 7.40 -11.83 3.38
N VAL A 222 6.08 -12.03 3.48
CA VAL A 222 5.49 -13.23 4.07
C VAL A 222 4.34 -13.75 3.19
N ARG A 223 4.11 -15.07 3.24
CA ARG A 223 3.02 -15.72 2.50
C ARG A 223 1.96 -16.31 3.41
N THR A 224 2.30 -16.56 4.67
CA THR A 224 1.42 -17.26 5.62
C THR A 224 1.26 -16.47 6.92
N PRO A 225 0.19 -16.73 7.69
CA PRO A 225 0.00 -16.18 9.03
C PRO A 225 1.16 -16.53 9.98
N GLU A 226 1.69 -17.76 9.91
CA GLU A 226 2.82 -18.22 10.73
C GLU A 226 4.10 -17.40 10.43
N GLY A 227 4.37 -17.17 9.14
CA GLY A 227 5.48 -16.32 8.71
C GLY A 227 5.34 -14.90 9.26
N ALA A 228 4.14 -14.33 9.19
CA ALA A 228 3.85 -12.99 9.74
C ALA A 228 4.02 -12.96 11.26
N ALA A 229 3.52 -13.97 11.98
CA ALA A 229 3.67 -14.11 13.42
C ALA A 229 5.15 -14.21 13.84
N LEU A 230 5.93 -15.04 13.14
CA LEU A 230 7.37 -15.21 13.38
C LEU A 230 8.12 -13.89 13.22
N ARG A 231 7.89 -13.16 12.12
CA ARG A 231 8.55 -11.87 11.84
C ARG A 231 8.11 -10.77 12.80
N THR A 232 6.84 -10.74 13.19
CA THR A 232 6.34 -9.83 14.23
C THR A 232 7.09 -10.06 15.54
N ARG A 233 7.15 -11.29 16.03
CA ARG A 233 7.88 -11.64 17.25
C ARG A 233 9.36 -11.30 17.17
N TYR A 234 10.00 -11.64 16.05
CA TYR A 234 11.40 -11.31 15.81
C TYR A 234 11.67 -9.82 16.00
N LEU A 235 10.90 -8.95 15.36
CA LEU A 235 11.07 -7.50 15.48
C LEU A 235 10.77 -6.98 16.89
N LEU A 236 9.74 -7.48 17.54
CA LEU A 236 9.40 -7.05 18.90
C LEU A 236 10.46 -7.44 19.94
N HIS A 237 11.13 -8.57 19.77
CA HIS A 237 12.24 -8.98 20.62
C HIS A 237 13.60 -8.35 20.24
N ARG A 238 13.72 -7.77 19.06
CA ARG A 238 14.93 -7.14 18.53
C ARG A 238 14.66 -5.68 18.18
N ARG A 239 14.51 -4.85 19.21
CA ARG A 239 14.22 -3.42 19.04
C ARG A 239 15.27 -2.70 18.20
N ASP A 240 16.55 -3.08 18.34
CA ASP A 240 17.64 -2.62 17.49
C ASP A 240 17.33 -2.82 15.99
N LYS A 241 16.84 -4.01 15.63
CA LYS A 241 16.50 -4.36 14.24
C LYS A 241 15.22 -3.69 13.77
N LEU A 242 14.24 -3.53 14.65
CA LEU A 242 13.00 -2.82 14.34
C LEU A 242 13.29 -1.37 13.94
N GLU A 243 14.09 -0.66 14.74
CA GLU A 243 14.45 0.75 14.50
C GLU A 243 15.33 0.89 13.25
N GLU A 244 16.37 0.05 13.12
CA GLU A 244 17.25 0.04 11.96
C GLU A 244 16.48 -0.17 10.65
N MET A 245 15.59 -1.16 10.63
CA MET A 245 14.76 -1.51 9.49
C MET A 245 13.78 -0.39 9.15
N GLY A 246 13.16 0.23 10.16
CA GLY A 246 12.27 1.38 9.98
C GLY A 246 12.99 2.59 9.39
N MET A 247 14.21 2.89 9.82
CA MET A 247 15.02 3.98 9.24
C MET A 247 15.38 3.71 7.78
N ARG A 248 15.75 2.48 7.45
CA ARG A 248 16.02 2.05 6.06
C ARG A 248 14.77 2.15 5.19
N ALA A 249 13.63 1.72 5.73
CA ALA A 249 12.33 1.81 5.07
C ALA A 249 11.98 3.26 4.72
N LYS A 250 12.14 4.19 5.67
CA LYS A 250 11.88 5.62 5.44
C LYS A 250 12.80 6.21 4.36
N ARG A 251 14.10 5.88 4.40
CA ARG A 251 15.05 6.32 3.38
C ARG A 251 14.66 5.80 1.99
N PHE A 252 14.32 4.54 1.89
CA PHE A 252 13.94 3.91 0.63
C PHE A 252 12.69 4.55 0.02
N VAL A 253 11.67 4.85 0.84
CA VAL A 253 10.48 5.57 0.36
C VAL A 253 10.82 6.99 -0.09
N ARG A 254 11.67 7.71 0.63
CA ARG A 254 12.10 9.06 0.24
C ARG A 254 12.74 9.08 -1.14
N GLU A 255 13.53 8.08 -1.46
CA GLU A 255 14.26 8.00 -2.73
C GLU A 255 13.40 7.49 -3.88
N ASN A 256 12.41 6.62 -3.60
CA ASN A 256 11.74 5.84 -4.64
C ASN A 256 10.23 6.05 -4.75
N PHE A 257 9.53 6.55 -3.71
CA PHE A 257 8.06 6.53 -3.68
C PHE A 257 7.40 7.87 -3.34
N LEU A 258 8.14 8.99 -3.40
CA LEU A 258 7.53 10.31 -3.23
C LEU A 258 7.01 10.88 -4.56
N ILE A 259 6.05 11.79 -4.44
CA ILE A 259 5.41 12.45 -5.58
C ILE A 259 6.42 13.21 -6.47
N THR A 260 7.54 13.67 -5.92
CA THR A 260 8.62 14.34 -6.68
C THR A 260 9.26 13.40 -7.71
N ARG A 261 9.55 12.13 -7.35
CA ARG A 261 10.00 11.10 -8.29
C ARG A 261 8.94 10.87 -9.37
N HIS A 262 7.68 10.72 -8.96
CA HIS A 262 6.55 10.46 -9.85
C HIS A 262 6.37 11.58 -10.88
N LEU A 263 6.40 12.83 -10.43
CA LEU A 263 6.34 14.01 -11.30
C LEU A 263 7.47 14.01 -12.33
N ARG A 264 8.71 13.77 -11.89
CA ARG A 264 9.87 13.68 -12.78
C ARG A 264 9.67 12.62 -13.87
N GLU A 265 9.22 11.42 -13.53
CA GLU A 265 8.99 10.33 -14.49
C GLU A 265 7.89 10.68 -15.50
N TYR A 266 6.79 11.32 -15.04
CA TYR A 266 5.74 11.78 -15.95
C TYR A 266 6.22 12.89 -16.90
N LEU A 267 6.96 13.88 -16.41
CA LEU A 267 7.51 14.93 -17.24
C LEU A 267 8.51 14.37 -18.27
N THR A 268 9.35 13.42 -17.87
CA THR A 268 10.28 12.72 -18.75
C THR A 268 9.52 11.96 -19.85
N LEU A 269 8.47 11.23 -19.48
CA LEU A 269 7.62 10.54 -20.45
C LEU A 269 6.94 11.50 -21.42
N MET A 270 6.38 12.60 -20.94
CA MET A 270 5.72 13.60 -21.78
C MET A 270 6.71 14.23 -22.76
N LEU A 271 7.92 14.57 -22.32
CA LEU A 271 8.99 15.07 -23.19
C LEU A 271 9.35 14.04 -24.28
N GLY A 272 9.53 12.77 -23.91
CA GLY A 272 9.85 11.71 -24.87
C GLY A 272 8.76 11.47 -25.92
N LEU A 273 7.49 11.61 -25.53
CA LEU A 273 6.38 11.43 -26.47
C LEU A 273 6.12 12.63 -27.38
N THR A 274 6.53 13.83 -26.96
CA THR A 274 6.31 15.07 -27.76
C THR A 274 7.49 15.43 -28.65
N ASN A 275 8.69 14.91 -28.35
CA ASN A 275 9.91 15.18 -29.10
C ASN A 275 10.45 13.87 -29.71
N GLU A 276 10.01 13.54 -30.90
CA GLU A 276 10.38 12.29 -31.60
C GLU A 276 11.89 12.21 -31.97
N ASN A 277 12.62 13.34 -31.89
CA ASN A 277 14.06 13.42 -32.16
C ASN A 277 14.95 13.27 -30.93
N LEU A 278 14.38 13.07 -29.73
CA LEU A 278 15.15 12.86 -28.51
C LEU A 278 15.58 11.39 -28.39
N GLU A 279 16.81 11.09 -28.79
CA GLU A 279 17.40 9.77 -28.60
C GLU A 279 17.70 9.45 -27.12
N ARG A 280 17.89 10.49 -26.29
CA ARG A 280 18.23 10.34 -24.86
C ARG A 280 17.72 11.52 -24.03
N ILE A 281 17.03 11.20 -22.95
CA ILE A 281 16.64 12.17 -21.90
C ILE A 281 17.53 11.93 -20.69
N ASN A 282 18.39 12.90 -20.36
CA ASN A 282 19.23 12.81 -19.19
C ASN A 282 18.47 13.41 -17.99
N VAL A 283 18.01 12.56 -17.08
CA VAL A 283 17.34 12.95 -15.84
C VAL A 283 18.40 13.00 -14.76
N GLY A 284 18.99 14.18 -14.55
CA GLY A 284 20.04 14.35 -13.53
C GLY A 284 19.61 13.79 -12.16
N THR A 285 20.52 13.09 -11.51
CA THR A 285 20.40 12.77 -10.08
C THR A 285 20.58 14.06 -9.29
N VAL A 286 19.55 14.45 -8.53
CA VAL A 286 19.65 15.49 -7.52
C VAL A 286 20.29 14.93 -6.26
#